data_8604b398711f7354d8b03ef015fc0d9d
#
_entry.id   8604b398711f7354d8b03ef015fc0d9d
#
_cell.length_a   1.000
_cell.length_b   1.000
_cell.length_c   1.000
_cell.angle_alpha   90.00
_cell.angle_beta   90.00
_cell.angle_gamma   90.00
#
_symmetry.space_group_name_H-M   'P 1'
#
loop_
_entity.id
_entity.type
_entity.pdbx_description
1 polymer ?
#
loop_
_entity_poly.entity_id
_entity_poly.type
_entity_poly.pdbx_seq_one_letter_code
_entity_poly.pdbx_strand_id
1 'polypeptide(L)'
;MNKKLRSVCPHDCPDTCGIISHVEDGKLVKVNGDPDHFVTRGFLCKKVMNYPERVYSPDRVLYPLKRVGEKGAGKFERISWDEATDTITSRFKDIINRHGAESILPFSGSGTLGLVNGNVAGKRFFN
;
A
#
# COMPACT_ATOMS: atom_id res chain seq x y z
N MET A 1 11.45 -7.24 23.45
CA MET A 1 12.87 -7.11 23.01
C MET A 1 12.98 -5.91 22.09
N ASN A 2 13.72 -4.88 22.49
CA ASN A 2 13.80 -3.62 21.74
C ASN A 2 14.84 -3.71 20.62
N LYS A 3 14.45 -3.40 19.40
CA LYS A 3 15.31 -3.44 18.22
C LYS A 3 15.28 -2.11 17.46
N LYS A 4 16.42 -1.71 16.93
CA LYS A 4 16.54 -0.64 15.93
C LYS A 4 16.90 -1.28 14.59
N LEU A 5 16.07 -1.08 13.58
CA LEU A 5 16.23 -1.68 12.27
C LEU A 5 16.36 -0.59 11.22
N ARG A 6 17.33 -0.71 10.33
CA ARG A 6 17.43 0.16 9.15
C ARG A 6 16.38 -0.25 8.14
N SER A 7 15.71 0.73 7.58
CA SER A 7 14.71 0.59 6.54
C SER A 7 14.73 1.81 5.62
N VAL A 8 13.90 1.82 4.60
CA VAL A 8 13.79 2.91 3.65
C VAL A 8 12.39 3.51 3.65
N CYS A 9 12.29 4.77 3.28
CA CYS A 9 11.00 5.44 3.11
C CYS A 9 10.19 4.77 2.00
N PRO A 10 8.90 4.45 2.23
CA PRO A 10 8.06 3.80 1.22
C PRO A 10 7.44 4.76 0.20
N HIS A 11 7.74 6.05 0.27
CA HIS A 11 7.26 7.03 -0.69
C HIS A 11 8.16 7.10 -1.93
N ASP A 12 7.59 7.53 -3.04
CA ASP A 12 8.25 7.72 -4.34
C ASP A 12 9.04 9.03 -4.47
N CYS A 13 9.31 9.68 -3.38
CA CYS A 13 10.12 10.89 -3.32
C CYS A 13 11.57 10.59 -3.76
N PRO A 14 12.21 11.46 -4.55
CA PRO A 14 13.59 11.27 -5.02
C PRO A 14 14.63 11.25 -3.90
N ASP A 15 14.30 11.77 -2.71
CA ASP A 15 15.22 11.77 -1.56
C ASP A 15 15.49 10.38 -1.00
N THR A 16 14.61 9.41 -1.26
CA THR A 16 14.77 8.00 -0.84
C THR A 16 15.26 7.81 0.59
N CYS A 17 14.72 8.59 1.54
CA CYS A 17 15.20 8.69 2.92
C CYS A 17 15.45 7.33 3.57
N GLY A 18 16.63 7.18 4.19
CA GLY A 18 16.89 6.10 5.13
C GLY A 18 16.13 6.32 6.44
N ILE A 19 15.62 5.26 7.02
CA ILE A 19 14.82 5.27 8.24
C ILE A 19 15.42 4.31 9.27
N ILE A 20 15.40 4.74 10.53
CA ILE A 20 15.62 3.87 11.69
C ILE A 20 14.25 3.58 12.30
N SER A 21 13.83 2.34 12.20
CA SER A 21 12.60 1.80 12.80
C SER A 21 12.87 1.26 14.19
N HIS A 22 12.18 1.78 15.19
CA HIS A 22 12.24 1.30 16.57
C HIS A 22 11.11 0.32 16.80
N VAL A 23 11.47 -0.90 17.13
CA VAL A 23 10.53 -2.02 17.36
C VAL A 23 10.64 -2.50 18.78
N GLU A 24 9.54 -2.50 19.51
CA GLU A 24 9.41 -2.99 20.87
C GLU A 24 8.38 -4.13 20.89
N ASP A 25 8.81 -5.28 21.33
CA ASP A 25 7.97 -6.49 21.42
C ASP A 25 7.16 -6.79 20.13
N GLY A 26 7.84 -6.65 18.98
CA GLY A 26 7.25 -6.87 17.66
C GLY A 26 6.42 -5.71 17.11
N LYS A 27 6.26 -4.62 17.85
CA LYS A 27 5.47 -3.46 17.46
C LYS A 27 6.38 -2.29 17.06
N LEU A 28 6.11 -1.67 15.92
CA LEU A 28 6.77 -0.43 15.51
C LEU A 28 6.27 0.72 16.38
N VAL A 29 7.14 1.30 17.21
CA VAL A 29 6.76 2.37 18.14
C VAL A 29 7.22 3.75 17.68
N LYS A 30 8.28 3.82 16.88
CA LYS A 30 8.84 5.10 16.41
C LYS A 30 9.63 4.92 15.12
N VAL A 31 9.66 5.95 14.30
CA VAL A 31 10.55 6.07 13.15
C VAL A 31 11.37 7.36 13.25
N ASN A 32 12.63 7.29 12.87
CA ASN A 32 13.53 8.44 12.75
C ASN A 32 14.25 8.37 11.41
N GLY A 33 14.74 9.48 10.91
CA GLY A 33 15.68 9.49 9.80
C GLY A 33 16.99 8.82 10.19
N ASP A 34 17.60 8.11 9.24
CA ASP A 34 18.93 7.50 9.41
C ASP A 34 20.00 8.60 9.28
N PRO A 35 20.78 8.90 10.34
CA PRO A 35 21.82 9.93 10.28
C PRO A 35 22.95 9.59 9.30
N ASP A 36 23.15 8.29 9.00
CA ASP A 36 24.17 7.82 8.07
C ASP A 36 23.71 7.85 6.61
N HIS A 37 22.45 8.23 6.34
CA HIS A 37 21.96 8.34 4.98
C HIS A 37 22.60 9.54 4.26
N PHE A 38 23.28 9.26 3.14
CA PHE A 38 24.16 10.23 2.47
C PHE A 38 23.46 11.49 1.92
N VAL A 39 22.15 11.41 1.60
CA VAL A 39 21.37 12.56 1.13
C VAL A 39 20.72 13.30 2.30
N THR A 40 19.89 12.61 3.08
CA THR A 40 19.00 13.26 4.06
C THR A 40 19.60 13.41 5.44
N ARG A 41 20.70 12.69 5.76
CA ARG A 41 21.51 12.85 6.98
C ARG A 41 20.68 12.94 8.26
N GLY A 42 19.68 12.04 8.41
CA GLY A 42 18.80 11.99 9.57
C GLY A 42 17.54 12.83 9.45
N PHE A 43 17.37 13.63 8.39
CA PHE A 43 16.09 14.30 8.16
C PHE A 43 14.99 13.31 7.78
N LEU A 44 13.79 13.50 8.31
CA LEU A 44 12.60 12.76 7.97
C LEU A 44 11.39 13.71 7.95
N CYS A 45 10.60 13.68 6.88
CA CYS A 45 9.46 14.57 6.74
C CYS A 45 8.28 14.15 7.63
N LYS A 46 7.40 15.09 7.93
CA LYS A 46 6.21 14.87 8.78
C LYS A 46 5.29 13.74 8.29
N LYS A 47 5.23 13.51 6.97
CA LYS A 47 4.41 12.42 6.40
C LYS A 47 4.81 11.04 6.94
N VAL A 48 6.10 10.83 7.20
CA VAL A 48 6.65 9.53 7.60
C VAL A 48 6.90 9.45 9.10
N MET A 49 7.14 10.58 9.76
CA MET A 49 7.38 10.60 11.23
C MET A 49 6.22 9.95 12.02
N ASN A 50 4.99 10.09 11.55
CA ASN A 50 3.78 9.57 12.20
C ASN A 50 3.32 8.21 11.66
N TYR A 51 4.19 7.46 10.98
CA TYR A 51 3.85 6.14 10.44
C TYR A 51 3.36 5.12 11.47
N PRO A 52 3.86 5.06 12.71
CA PRO A 52 3.28 4.16 13.70
C PRO A 52 1.77 4.38 13.91
N GLU A 53 1.32 5.64 13.98
CA GLU A 53 -0.12 5.97 14.09
C GLU A 53 -0.91 5.45 12.89
N ARG A 54 -0.38 5.61 11.67
CA ARG A 54 -1.01 5.11 10.45
C ARG A 54 -1.04 3.58 10.39
N VAL A 55 0.06 2.94 10.77
CA VAL A 55 0.17 1.46 10.73
C VAL A 55 -0.83 0.81 11.66
N TYR A 56 -1.05 1.41 12.83
CA TYR A 56 -1.94 0.88 13.87
C TYR A 56 -3.26 1.62 14.00
N SER A 57 -3.60 2.45 13.02
CA SER A 57 -4.90 3.14 13.00
C SER A 57 -6.05 2.14 13.04
N PRO A 58 -7.07 2.35 13.89
CA PRO A 58 -8.26 1.51 13.90
C PRO A 58 -9.07 1.62 12.58
N ASP A 59 -8.89 2.73 11.84
CA ASP A 59 -9.55 2.92 10.56
C ASP A 59 -8.82 2.27 9.38
N ARG A 60 -7.69 1.60 9.65
CA ARG A 60 -6.95 0.91 8.62
C ARG A 60 -7.73 -0.28 8.05
N VAL A 61 -7.91 -0.29 6.74
CA VAL A 61 -8.54 -1.41 6.04
C VAL A 61 -7.59 -2.61 6.03
N LEU A 62 -7.91 -3.65 6.80
CA LEU A 62 -7.09 -4.86 6.96
C LEU A 62 -7.60 -6.04 6.12
N TYR A 63 -8.81 -5.96 5.61
CA TYR A 63 -9.49 -7.03 4.89
C TYR A 63 -10.21 -6.47 3.67
N PRO A 64 -10.51 -7.28 2.64
CA PRO A 64 -11.34 -6.85 1.54
C PRO A 64 -12.71 -6.39 2.02
N LEU A 65 -13.17 -5.29 1.47
CA LEU A 65 -14.47 -4.71 1.76
C LEU A 65 -15.31 -4.63 0.49
N LYS A 66 -16.55 -5.12 0.55
CA LYS A 66 -17.55 -5.02 -0.50
C LYS A 66 -18.56 -3.95 -0.17
N ARG A 67 -18.82 -3.06 -1.10
CA ARG A 67 -19.87 -2.05 -0.92
C ARG A 67 -21.25 -2.70 -0.96
N VAL A 68 -22.06 -2.45 0.07
CA VAL A 68 -23.44 -2.98 0.22
C VAL A 68 -24.51 -1.91 0.16
N GLY A 69 -24.13 -0.66 0.02
CA GLY A 69 -25.05 0.46 -0.12
C GLY A 69 -24.89 1.19 -1.45
N GLU A 70 -25.65 2.25 -1.61
CA GLU A 70 -25.54 3.15 -2.75
C GLU A 70 -24.15 3.80 -2.81
N LYS A 71 -23.75 4.22 -4.01
CA LYS A 71 -22.49 4.93 -4.22
C LYS A 71 -22.47 6.22 -3.38
N GLY A 72 -21.45 6.38 -2.56
CA GLY A 72 -21.30 7.53 -1.66
C GLY A 72 -21.87 7.32 -0.25
N ALA A 73 -22.65 6.27 -0.01
CA ALA A 73 -23.22 6.01 1.33
C ALA A 73 -22.21 5.49 2.35
N GLY A 74 -20.99 5.13 1.93
CA GLY A 74 -19.94 4.64 2.82
C GLY A 74 -20.24 3.30 3.51
N LYS A 75 -21.21 2.53 3.01
CA LYS A 75 -21.61 1.25 3.60
C LYS A 75 -20.86 0.10 2.98
N PHE A 76 -20.07 -0.60 3.79
CA PHE A 76 -19.24 -1.72 3.38
C PHE A 76 -19.40 -2.89 4.35
N GLU A 77 -19.23 -4.10 3.84
CA GLU A 77 -19.11 -5.32 4.64
C GLU A 77 -17.78 -6.03 4.34
N ARG A 78 -17.26 -6.72 5.32
CA ARG A 78 -16.07 -7.53 5.15
C ARG A 78 -16.40 -8.79 4.38
N ILE A 79 -15.56 -9.10 3.38
CA ILE A 79 -15.61 -10.34 2.59
C ILE A 79 -14.28 -11.09 2.69
N SER A 80 -14.26 -12.34 2.22
CA SER A 80 -13.02 -13.11 2.08
C SER A 80 -12.20 -12.64 0.87
N TRP A 81 -10.92 -13.02 0.83
CA TRP A 81 -10.08 -12.80 -0.34
C TRP A 81 -10.56 -13.60 -1.55
N ASP A 82 -11.09 -14.81 -1.33
CA ASP A 82 -11.64 -15.65 -2.39
C ASP A 82 -12.88 -14.99 -3.00
N GLU A 83 -13.82 -14.52 -2.18
CA GLU A 83 -15.00 -13.79 -2.66
C GLU A 83 -14.60 -12.50 -3.41
N ALA A 84 -13.60 -11.77 -2.93
CA ALA A 84 -13.12 -10.57 -3.60
C ALA A 84 -12.54 -10.89 -4.98
N THR A 85 -11.68 -11.91 -5.05
CA THR A 85 -11.04 -12.36 -6.29
C THR A 85 -12.06 -12.88 -7.30
N ASP A 86 -12.99 -13.71 -6.86
CA ASP A 86 -14.05 -14.26 -7.72
C ASP A 86 -14.97 -13.15 -8.26
N THR A 87 -15.33 -12.20 -7.41
CA THR A 87 -16.15 -11.05 -7.81
C THR A 87 -15.44 -10.21 -8.87
N ILE A 88 -14.17 -9.87 -8.66
CA ILE A 88 -13.38 -9.08 -9.62
C ILE A 88 -13.20 -9.84 -10.93
N THR A 89 -12.83 -11.11 -10.85
CA THR A 89 -12.60 -11.96 -12.03
C THR A 89 -13.88 -12.11 -12.87
N SER A 90 -15.00 -12.37 -12.21
CA SER A 90 -16.30 -12.48 -12.88
C SER A 90 -16.68 -11.18 -13.59
N ARG A 91 -16.50 -10.04 -12.93
CA ARG A 91 -16.79 -8.73 -13.51
C ARG A 91 -15.88 -8.39 -14.69
N PHE A 92 -14.58 -8.67 -14.58
CA PHE A 92 -13.65 -8.46 -15.69
C PHE A 92 -14.00 -9.32 -16.89
N LYS A 93 -14.30 -10.61 -16.70
CA LYS A 93 -14.74 -11.49 -17.79
C LYS A 93 -16.02 -10.98 -18.47
N ASP A 94 -16.99 -10.54 -17.69
CA ASP A 94 -18.23 -9.99 -18.22
C ASP A 94 -18.02 -8.69 -19.03
N ILE A 95 -17.16 -7.79 -18.54
CA ILE A 95 -16.80 -6.54 -19.24
C ILE A 95 -16.05 -6.86 -20.54
N ILE A 96 -15.05 -7.73 -20.48
CA ILE A 96 -14.27 -8.14 -21.66
C ILE A 96 -15.16 -8.76 -22.72
N ASN A 97 -16.05 -9.65 -22.32
CA ASN A 97 -16.97 -10.32 -23.26
C ASN A 97 -17.94 -9.35 -23.94
N ARG A 98 -18.36 -8.29 -23.26
CA ARG A 98 -19.33 -7.32 -23.80
C ARG A 98 -18.69 -6.15 -24.54
N HIS A 99 -17.52 -5.74 -24.12
CA HIS A 99 -16.95 -4.45 -24.54
C HIS A 99 -15.49 -4.54 -25.03
N GLY A 100 -14.87 -5.73 -24.99
CA GLY A 100 -13.45 -5.90 -25.30
C GLY A 100 -12.52 -5.62 -24.12
N ALA A 101 -11.30 -6.15 -24.18
CA ALA A 101 -10.31 -5.98 -23.11
C ALA A 101 -9.87 -4.51 -22.93
N GLU A 102 -9.88 -3.74 -23.99
CA GLU A 102 -9.54 -2.30 -24.04
C GLU A 102 -10.50 -1.41 -23.23
N SER A 103 -11.65 -1.93 -22.81
CA SER A 103 -12.57 -1.23 -21.91
C SER A 103 -12.09 -1.20 -20.46
N ILE A 104 -11.06 -1.98 -20.11
CA ILE A 104 -10.44 -1.99 -18.80
C ILE A 104 -9.16 -1.16 -18.86
N LEU A 105 -9.19 0.05 -18.31
CA LEU A 105 -8.04 0.92 -18.24
C LEU A 105 -7.26 0.71 -16.94
N PRO A 106 -6.07 0.07 -16.97
CA PRO A 106 -5.19 0.04 -15.82
C PRO A 106 -4.59 1.43 -15.57
N PHE A 107 -4.90 2.01 -14.42
CA PHE A 107 -4.29 3.26 -13.99
C PHE A 107 -3.25 2.97 -12.92
N SER A 108 -2.00 3.31 -13.19
CA SER A 108 -0.93 3.25 -12.19
C SER A 108 -0.30 4.62 -12.01
N GLY A 109 -0.11 5.01 -10.76
CA GLY A 109 0.61 6.21 -10.40
C GLY A 109 1.97 5.88 -9.81
N SER A 110 2.77 6.91 -9.56
CA SER A 110 3.97 6.77 -8.77
C SER A 110 3.62 6.47 -7.30
N GLY A 111 4.49 5.79 -6.63
CA GLY A 111 4.36 5.34 -5.26
C GLY A 111 5.51 4.41 -4.96
N THR A 112 5.39 3.55 -4.00
CA THR A 112 6.41 2.53 -3.73
C THR A 112 6.48 1.55 -4.92
N LEU A 113 7.19 1.94 -5.93
CA LEU A 113 7.38 1.18 -7.17
C LEU A 113 8.52 0.17 -7.01
N GLY A 114 8.43 -0.66 -5.99
CA GLY A 114 9.31 -1.82 -5.90
C GLY A 114 9.11 -2.74 -7.11
N LEU A 115 10.15 -3.43 -7.55
CA LEU A 115 10.08 -4.37 -8.67
C LEU A 115 8.93 -5.37 -8.51
N VAL A 116 8.69 -5.85 -7.29
CA VAL A 116 7.63 -6.82 -7.01
C VAL A 116 6.24 -6.20 -7.12
N ASN A 117 6.03 -5.03 -6.51
CA ASN A 117 4.69 -4.43 -6.40
C ASN A 117 4.26 -3.66 -7.66
N GLY A 118 5.19 -3.01 -8.34
CA GLY A 118 4.87 -2.14 -9.47
C GLY A 118 5.21 -2.75 -10.82
N ASN A 119 6.48 -3.09 -11.03
CA ASN A 119 6.95 -3.43 -12.36
C ASN A 119 6.76 -4.88 -12.77
N VAL A 120 6.74 -5.82 -11.83
CA VAL A 120 6.61 -7.24 -12.16
C VAL A 120 5.16 -7.70 -12.00
N ALA A 121 4.59 -7.58 -10.81
CA ALA A 121 3.24 -8.08 -10.53
C ALA A 121 2.16 -7.33 -11.32
N GLY A 122 2.18 -6.00 -11.31
CA GLY A 122 1.20 -5.17 -12.01
C GLY A 122 1.25 -5.36 -13.52
N LYS A 123 2.43 -5.27 -14.12
CA LYS A 123 2.59 -5.47 -15.57
C LYS A 123 2.18 -6.88 -16.01
N ARG A 124 2.57 -7.90 -15.25
CA ARG A 124 2.20 -9.28 -15.58
C ARG A 124 0.69 -9.55 -15.46
N PHE A 125 0.01 -8.85 -14.56
CA PHE A 125 -1.44 -9.01 -14.40
C PHE A 125 -2.20 -8.42 -15.59
N PHE A 126 -1.72 -7.32 -16.17
CA PHE A 126 -2.39 -6.62 -17.28
C PHE A 126 -1.87 -6.98 -18.68
N ASN A 127 -0.85 -7.81 -18.79
CA ASN A 127 -0.39 -8.40 -20.05
C ASN A 127 -0.85 -9.87 -20.17
#